data_3edbdd111bfcd4339db81d95e14345a2
#
_entry.id   3edbdd111bfcd4339db81d95e14345a2
#
_cell.length_a   1.000
_cell.length_b   1.000
_cell.length_c   1.000
_cell.angle_alpha   90.00
_cell.angle_beta   90.00
_cell.angle_gamma   90.00
#
_symmetry.space_group_name_H-M   'P 1'
#
loop_
_entity.id
_entity.type
_entity.pdbx_description
1 polymer ?
#
loop_
_entity_poly.entity_id
_entity_poly.type
_entity_poly.pdbx_seq_one_letter_code
_entity_poly.pdbx_strand_id
1 'polypeptide(L)'
;MIRKTFNEANTDENCAGVIVWCHTFSPAKSWILGLKELRKPLLHFHTQFNREIPYDTIDMDFMNENQAAHGDREFGHIFTRLNKSRKVVMGYWQDRIHRKESVLGCVQQSVW
;
A
#
# COMPACT_ATOMS: atom_id res chain seq x y z
N MET A 1 2.47 3.64 15.48
CA MET A 1 1.46 4.26 14.61
C MET A 1 0.78 3.24 13.70
N ILE A 2 1.49 2.51 12.86
CA ILE A 2 0.92 1.48 11.95
C ILE A 2 0.07 0.44 12.67
N ARG A 3 0.60 -0.14 13.75
CA ARG A 3 -0.14 -1.12 14.58
C ARG A 3 -1.47 -0.57 15.11
N LYS A 4 -1.46 0.67 15.59
CA LYS A 4 -2.66 1.33 16.11
C LYS A 4 -3.74 1.43 15.02
N THR A 5 -3.37 1.85 13.84
CA THR A 5 -4.31 1.99 12.71
C THR A 5 -4.91 0.67 12.27
N PHE A 6 -4.12 -0.39 12.19
CA PHE A 6 -4.65 -1.71 11.86
C PHE A 6 -5.58 -2.25 12.95
N ASN A 7 -5.30 -1.96 14.22
CA ASN A 7 -6.21 -2.30 15.31
C ASN A 7 -7.51 -1.50 15.28
N GLU A 8 -7.44 -0.22 14.93
CA GLU A 8 -8.64 0.60 14.70
C GLU A 8 -9.50 0.02 13.57
N ALA A 9 -8.87 -0.37 12.45
CA ALA A 9 -9.57 -1.03 11.35
C ALA A 9 -10.22 -2.36 11.77
N ASN A 10 -9.57 -3.15 12.61
CA ASN A 10 -10.12 -4.41 13.13
C ASN A 10 -11.36 -4.21 13.97
N THR A 11 -11.43 -3.13 14.73
CA THR A 11 -12.52 -2.85 15.68
C THR A 11 -13.66 -2.04 15.09
N ASP A 12 -13.43 -1.38 13.97
CA ASP A 12 -14.47 -0.59 13.29
C ASP A 12 -15.38 -1.50 12.48
N GLU A 13 -16.63 -1.60 12.88
CA GLU A 13 -17.66 -2.42 12.22
C GLU A 13 -17.99 -1.92 10.80
N ASN A 14 -17.77 -0.65 10.52
CA ASN A 14 -17.97 -0.06 9.19
C ASN A 14 -16.79 -0.26 8.25
N CYS A 15 -15.66 -0.75 8.74
CA CYS A 15 -14.48 -1.02 7.94
C CYS A 15 -14.57 -2.40 7.29
N ALA A 16 -14.73 -2.43 5.98
CA ALA A 16 -14.81 -3.68 5.20
C ALA A 16 -13.42 -4.26 4.89
N GLY A 17 -12.37 -3.45 4.89
CA GLY A 17 -11.00 -3.89 4.58
C GLY A 17 -10.01 -2.74 4.60
N VAL A 18 -8.75 -3.06 4.34
CA VAL A 18 -7.65 -2.07 4.34
C VAL A 18 -6.97 -2.06 2.98
N ILE A 19 -6.75 -0.87 2.45
CA ILE A 19 -5.96 -0.65 1.25
C ILE A 19 -4.61 -0.10 1.67
N VAL A 20 -3.55 -0.72 1.20
CA VAL A 20 -2.18 -0.27 1.46
C VAL A 20 -1.45 -0.04 0.16
N TRP A 21 -0.65 0.99 0.11
CA TRP A 21 0.29 1.24 -0.98
C TRP A 21 1.57 1.91 -0.49
N CYS A 22 2.65 1.67 -1.20
CA CYS A 22 3.94 2.29 -0.98
C CYS A 22 4.41 2.91 -2.29
N HIS A 23 4.15 4.20 -2.50
CA HIS A 23 4.57 4.89 -3.73
C HIS A 23 6.07 5.20 -3.77
N THR A 24 6.73 5.08 -2.63
CA THR A 24 8.17 5.35 -2.48
C THR A 24 8.79 4.33 -1.52
N PHE A 25 10.06 4.51 -1.19
CA PHE A 25 10.77 3.67 -0.23
C PHE A 25 10.08 3.69 1.15
N SER A 26 9.89 2.53 1.72
CA SER A 26 9.32 2.38 3.06
C SER A 26 9.99 1.21 3.79
N PRO A 27 10.34 1.37 5.08
CA PRO A 27 10.91 0.28 5.86
C PRO A 27 9.84 -0.78 6.16
N ALA A 28 9.78 -1.81 5.33
CA ALA A 28 8.74 -2.84 5.39
C ALA A 28 8.68 -3.57 6.74
N LYS A 29 9.78 -3.66 7.46
CA LYS A 29 9.82 -4.27 8.80
C LYS A 29 8.93 -3.58 9.83
N SER A 30 8.70 -2.28 9.70
CA SER A 30 7.83 -1.53 10.62
C SER A 30 6.36 -1.93 10.53
N TRP A 31 5.96 -2.63 9.48
CA TRP A 31 4.60 -3.09 9.25
C TRP A 31 4.29 -4.44 9.91
N ILE A 32 5.30 -5.22 10.29
CA ILE A 32 5.16 -6.61 10.70
C ILE A 32 4.16 -6.78 11.84
N LEU A 33 4.27 -5.97 12.89
CA LEU A 33 3.38 -6.08 14.05
C LEU A 33 1.92 -5.78 13.70
N GLY A 34 1.71 -4.72 12.92
CA GLY A 34 0.36 -4.36 12.46
C GLY A 34 -0.25 -5.42 11.56
N LEU A 35 0.52 -5.94 10.61
CA LEU A 35 0.07 -6.98 9.70
C LEU A 35 -0.27 -8.30 10.41
N LYS A 36 0.46 -8.67 11.44
CA LYS A 36 0.16 -9.86 12.24
C LYS A 36 -1.20 -9.75 12.94
N GLU A 37 -1.57 -8.57 13.38
CA GLU A 37 -2.80 -8.32 14.12
C GLU A 37 -4.00 -8.01 13.22
N LEU A 38 -3.77 -7.67 11.94
CA LEU A 38 -4.83 -7.36 10.99
C LEU A 38 -5.69 -8.59 10.69
N ARG A 39 -7.00 -8.47 10.91
CA ARG A 39 -8.01 -9.51 10.63
C ARG A 39 -8.89 -9.17 9.44
N LYS A 40 -8.88 -7.93 8.99
CA LYS A 40 -9.68 -7.48 7.85
C LYS A 40 -9.00 -7.87 6.53
N PRO A 41 -9.79 -8.01 5.44
CA PRO A 41 -9.23 -8.19 4.11
C PRO A 41 -8.27 -7.06 3.74
N LEU A 42 -7.21 -7.41 3.01
CA LEU A 42 -6.18 -6.45 2.63
C LEU A 42 -5.99 -6.41 1.13
N LEU A 43 -5.99 -5.21 0.58
CA LEU A 43 -5.67 -4.92 -0.80
C LEU A 43 -4.34 -4.19 -0.87
N HIS A 44 -3.39 -4.76 -1.59
CA HIS A 44 -2.10 -4.14 -1.87
C HIS A 44 -2.17 -3.46 -3.23
N PHE A 45 -2.14 -2.14 -3.22
CA PHE A 45 -2.25 -1.34 -4.43
C PHE A 45 -0.87 -0.92 -4.93
N HIS A 46 -0.45 -1.48 -6.06
CA HIS A 46 0.79 -1.11 -6.73
C HIS A 46 0.55 0.09 -7.64
N THR A 47 1.07 1.22 -7.24
CA THR A 47 0.98 2.46 -8.00
C THR A 47 2.23 3.30 -7.82
N GLN A 48 2.43 4.27 -8.68
CA GLN A 48 3.50 5.26 -8.57
C GLN A 48 2.90 6.66 -8.45
N PHE A 49 3.67 7.59 -7.93
CA PHE A 49 3.26 8.99 -7.79
C PHE A 49 3.01 9.65 -9.14
N ASN A 50 3.93 9.47 -10.09
CA ASN A 50 3.80 9.98 -11.45
C ASN A 50 3.42 8.87 -12.43
N ARG A 51 2.60 9.22 -13.43
CA ARG A 51 2.16 8.27 -14.47
C ARG A 51 3.29 7.91 -15.42
N GLU A 52 4.07 8.90 -15.83
CA GLU A 52 5.11 8.77 -16.85
C GLU A 52 6.47 9.13 -16.28
N ILE A 53 7.50 8.57 -16.87
CA ILE A 53 8.89 8.87 -16.53
C ILE A 53 9.41 9.95 -17.48
N PRO A 54 9.69 11.16 -17.00
CA PRO A 54 10.22 12.25 -17.82
C PRO A 54 11.74 12.03 -18.06
N TYR A 55 12.09 11.22 -19.04
CA TYR A 55 13.47 10.80 -19.30
C TYR A 55 14.45 11.97 -19.42
N ASP A 56 14.01 13.11 -19.93
CA ASP A 56 14.88 14.27 -20.16
C ASP A 56 15.09 15.13 -18.90
N THR A 57 14.25 15.00 -17.89
CA THR A 57 14.26 15.87 -16.70
C THR A 57 14.30 15.08 -15.38
N ILE A 58 14.48 13.77 -15.45
CA ILE A 58 14.50 12.92 -14.27
C ILE A 58 15.68 13.27 -13.35
N ASP A 59 15.40 13.45 -12.09
CA ASP A 59 16.36 13.74 -11.03
C ASP A 59 16.19 12.81 -9.84
N MET A 60 16.97 13.05 -8.77
CA MET A 60 16.89 12.24 -7.56
C MET A 60 15.59 12.42 -6.82
N ASP A 61 15.00 13.60 -6.86
CA ASP A 61 13.71 13.87 -6.20
C ASP A 61 12.60 13.09 -6.88
N PHE A 62 12.58 13.08 -8.21
CA PHE A 62 11.65 12.23 -8.97
C PHE A 62 11.81 10.75 -8.64
N MET A 63 13.05 10.27 -8.55
CA MET A 63 13.33 8.88 -8.19
C MET A 63 12.81 8.56 -6.77
N ASN A 64 12.97 9.45 -5.82
CA ASN A 64 12.51 9.27 -4.45
C ASN A 64 10.97 9.21 -4.36
N GLU A 65 10.27 10.01 -5.15
CA GLU A 65 8.81 9.98 -5.24
C GLU A 65 8.27 8.70 -5.89
N ASN A 66 9.04 8.06 -6.77
CA ASN A 66 8.61 6.94 -7.61
C ASN A 66 9.36 5.63 -7.32
N GLN A 67 9.69 5.37 -6.07
CA GLN A 67 10.33 4.11 -5.65
C GLN A 67 9.34 3.02 -5.21
N ALA A 68 8.14 3.02 -5.74
CA ALA A 68 7.13 2.02 -5.43
C ALA A 68 7.61 0.59 -5.66
N ALA A 69 8.31 0.34 -6.74
CA ALA A 69 8.84 -0.98 -7.06
C ALA A 69 9.79 -1.53 -5.96
N HIS A 70 10.55 -0.67 -5.30
CA HIS A 70 11.41 -1.05 -4.18
C HIS A 70 10.61 -1.31 -2.91
N GLY A 71 9.78 -0.36 -2.51
CA GLY A 71 8.95 -0.49 -1.31
C GLY A 71 7.96 -1.65 -1.39
N ASP A 72 7.31 -1.82 -2.54
CA ASP A 72 6.35 -2.89 -2.76
C ASP A 72 6.95 -4.29 -2.76
N ARG A 73 8.16 -4.47 -3.22
CA ARG A 73 8.86 -5.77 -3.16
C ARG A 73 9.12 -6.19 -1.72
N GLU A 74 9.66 -5.31 -0.92
CA GLU A 74 9.90 -5.58 0.50
C GLU A 74 8.59 -5.86 1.23
N PHE A 75 7.58 -5.07 0.98
CA PHE A 75 6.26 -5.21 1.57
C PHE A 75 5.61 -6.54 1.17
N GLY A 76 5.65 -6.89 -0.11
CA GLY A 76 5.15 -8.16 -0.61
C GLY A 76 5.86 -9.36 0.01
N HIS A 77 7.16 -9.27 0.24
CA HIS A 77 7.93 -10.30 0.92
C HIS A 77 7.47 -10.50 2.37
N ILE A 78 7.18 -9.43 3.10
CA ILE A 78 6.65 -9.52 4.47
C ILE A 78 5.32 -10.28 4.51
N PHE A 79 4.41 -10.05 3.58
CA PHE A 79 3.16 -10.81 3.49
C PHE A 79 3.41 -12.30 3.31
N THR A 80 4.33 -12.67 2.45
CA THR A 80 4.69 -14.07 2.22
C THR A 80 5.26 -14.71 3.49
N ARG A 81 6.14 -14.01 4.19
CA ARG A 81 6.71 -14.49 5.45
C ARG A 81 5.69 -14.66 6.55
N LEU A 82 4.69 -13.82 6.62
CA LEU A 82 3.61 -13.89 7.61
C LEU A 82 2.48 -14.84 7.20
N ASN A 83 2.58 -15.45 6.03
CA ASN A 83 1.51 -16.28 5.45
C ASN A 83 0.16 -15.55 5.41
N LYS A 84 0.19 -14.27 5.06
CA LYS A 84 -1.00 -13.42 4.93
C LYS A 84 -1.46 -13.37 3.48
N SER A 85 -2.72 -13.68 3.25
CA SER A 85 -3.34 -13.46 1.94
C SER A 85 -3.63 -11.98 1.71
N ARG A 86 -3.45 -11.54 0.48
CA ARG A 86 -3.79 -10.20 0.02
C ARG A 86 -4.30 -10.23 -1.40
N LYS A 87 -5.16 -9.29 -1.75
CA LYS A 87 -5.44 -8.98 -3.15
C LYS A 87 -4.42 -7.96 -3.64
N VAL A 88 -3.85 -8.18 -4.82
CA VAL A 88 -2.92 -7.25 -5.46
C VAL A 88 -3.63 -6.61 -6.64
N VAL A 89 -3.61 -5.29 -6.70
CA VAL A 89 -4.11 -4.50 -7.82
C VAL A 89 -3.02 -3.55 -8.28
N MET A 90 -2.78 -3.49 -9.58
CA MET A 90 -1.78 -2.61 -10.20
C MET A 90 -2.45 -1.57 -11.07
N GLY A 91 -1.91 -0.37 -11.09
CA GLY A 91 -2.38 0.69 -11.95
C GLY A 91 -2.02 2.08 -11.44
N TYR A 92 -2.34 3.08 -12.25
CA TYR A 92 -2.12 4.46 -11.84
C TYR A 92 -3.27 4.92 -10.91
N TRP A 93 -2.91 5.51 -9.77
CA TRP A 93 -3.85 5.81 -8.69
C TRP A 93 -4.99 6.77 -9.05
N GLN A 94 -4.85 7.56 -10.11
CA GLN A 94 -5.91 8.45 -10.60
C GLN A 94 -6.84 7.81 -11.64
N ASP A 95 -6.54 6.60 -12.10
CA ASP A 95 -7.38 5.94 -13.09
C ASP A 95 -8.70 5.45 -12.47
N ARG A 96 -9.81 5.72 -13.15
CA ARG A 96 -11.16 5.44 -12.65
C ARG A 96 -11.44 3.96 -12.42
N ILE A 97 -10.84 3.07 -13.21
CA ILE A 97 -11.04 1.62 -13.11
C ILE A 97 -10.53 1.11 -11.77
N HIS A 98 -9.37 1.58 -11.34
CA HIS A 98 -8.77 1.19 -10.07
C HIS A 98 -9.52 1.77 -8.87
N ARG A 99 -10.17 2.93 -9.03
CA ARG A 99 -11.04 3.48 -7.98
C ARG A 99 -12.24 2.60 -7.68
N LYS A 100 -12.84 1.98 -8.70
CA LYS A 100 -13.99 1.07 -8.51
C LYS A 100 -13.59 -0.20 -7.77
N GLU A 101 -12.43 -0.74 -8.05
CA GLU A 101 -11.92 -1.92 -7.35
C GLU A 101 -11.46 -1.60 -5.93
N SER A 102 -10.96 -0.38 -5.69
CA SER A 102 -10.49 0.07 -4.37
C SER A 102 -11.61 0.53 -3.43
N VAL A 103 -12.79 0.88 -3.93
CA VAL A 103 -13.96 1.29 -3.12
C VAL A 103 -14.49 0.18 -2.22
N LEU A 104 -14.02 -1.05 -2.35
CA LEU A 104 -14.34 -2.14 -1.43
C LEU A 104 -13.59 -2.07 -0.09
N GLY A 105 -12.74 -1.08 0.12
CA GLY A 105 -12.00 -0.88 1.37
C GLY A 105 -12.26 0.49 1.97
N CYS A 106 -12.51 0.55 3.25
CA CYS A 106 -12.88 1.78 3.95
C CYS A 106 -11.70 2.60 4.47
N VAL A 107 -10.49 2.10 4.42
CA VAL A 107 -9.33 2.82 4.97
C VAL A 107 -8.21 2.92 3.96
N GLN A 108 -8.02 4.13 3.49
CA GLN A 108 -6.87 4.50 2.74
C GLN A 108 -5.81 5.03 3.69
N GLN A 109 -4.67 4.38 3.74
CA GLN A 109 -3.54 4.92 4.46
C GLN A 109 -2.33 5.10 3.58
N SER A 110 -1.98 6.34 3.41
CA SER A 110 -0.61 6.71 3.12
C SER A 110 0.13 6.81 4.46
N VAL A 111 1.15 6.03 4.65
CA VAL A 111 2.00 6.11 5.85
C VAL A 111 3.18 7.01 5.55
N TRP A 112 3.03 8.23 5.84
CA TRP A 112 4.12 9.21 5.96
C TRP A 112 3.77 10.22 7.03
#